data_d3ed6a7484c4d700d39e99472e9436d5
#
_entry.id   d3ed6a7484c4d700d39e99472e9436d5
#
_cell.length_a   1.000
_cell.length_b   1.000
_cell.length_c   1.000
_cell.angle_alpha   90.00
_cell.angle_beta   90.00
_cell.angle_gamma   90.00
#
_symmetry.space_group_name_H-M   'P 1'
#
loop_
_entity.id
_entity.type
_entity.pdbx_description
1 polymer ?
#
loop_
_entity_poly.entity_id
_entity_poly.type
_entity_poly.pdbx_seq_one_letter_code
_entity_poly.pdbx_strand_id
1 'polypeptide(L)'
;MGFTSAWAVTAHPDDVMADVRPHVLPRIERHRQFPETRRAWRAWCADPLPDHRDWDALRQLPGKHEAITSFLRLTSMIPLDELHCSGDRGVHLYDLWEGADDAVRPYLGFYRKDYAVSALFHAIGPERAALLPGWCGDFALTAEEVRRSLPAVEEALGFTPVERVAAEERIWLDDLPDDEPVLDGPLRCWREAADTGLGLLGVNVHLY
;
A
#
# COMPACT_ATOMS: atom_id res chain seq x y z
N MET A 1 13.93 10.39 -16.72
CA MET A 1 14.54 9.62 -15.62
C MET A 1 13.49 8.63 -15.13
N GLY A 2 13.87 7.38 -14.89
CA GLY A 2 12.99 6.39 -14.28
C GLY A 2 13.15 6.44 -12.76
N PHE A 3 12.11 6.10 -12.02
CA PHE A 3 12.16 5.85 -10.59
C PHE A 3 11.90 4.37 -10.32
N THR A 4 12.25 3.90 -9.13
CA THR A 4 11.83 2.62 -8.58
C THR A 4 11.03 2.91 -7.33
N SER A 5 9.90 2.25 -7.14
CA SER A 5 9.15 2.27 -5.90
C SER A 5 9.28 0.95 -5.17
N ALA A 6 9.11 0.97 -3.87
CA ALA A 6 8.98 -0.22 -3.05
C ALA A 6 7.75 -0.09 -2.17
N TRP A 7 6.95 -1.16 -2.09
CA TRP A 7 5.98 -1.33 -1.02
C TRP A 7 6.38 -2.53 -0.18
N ALA A 8 6.70 -2.26 1.08
CA ALA A 8 7.09 -3.27 2.05
C ALA A 8 6.00 -3.44 3.11
N VAL A 9 5.66 -4.69 3.43
CA VAL A 9 4.85 -5.05 4.59
C VAL A 9 5.69 -5.99 5.44
N THR A 10 6.09 -5.52 6.63
CA THR A 10 7.01 -6.20 7.54
C THR A 10 6.39 -6.40 8.91
N ALA A 11 6.71 -7.49 9.58
CA ALA A 11 6.23 -7.79 10.91
C ALA A 11 7.28 -7.46 11.97
N HIS A 12 6.83 -6.92 13.10
CA HIS A 12 7.70 -6.50 14.19
C HIS A 12 7.06 -6.75 15.57
N PRO A 13 7.86 -7.00 16.60
CA PRO A 13 7.39 -6.98 17.98
C PRO A 13 6.78 -5.63 18.40
N ASP A 14 5.86 -5.64 19.37
CA ASP A 14 5.15 -4.42 19.79
C ASP A 14 6.05 -3.35 20.42
N ASP A 15 7.19 -3.72 21.00
CA ASP A 15 8.20 -2.76 21.50
C ASP A 15 8.85 -1.98 20.33
N VAL A 16 9.23 -2.65 19.24
CA VAL A 16 9.70 -2.00 18.01
C VAL A 16 8.59 -1.10 17.42
N MET A 17 7.35 -1.59 17.39
CA MET A 17 6.22 -0.78 16.93
C MET A 17 5.99 0.45 17.81
N ALA A 18 6.19 0.36 19.13
CA ALA A 18 6.08 1.50 20.05
C ALA A 18 7.09 2.61 19.71
N ASP A 19 8.30 2.25 19.28
CA ASP A 19 9.33 3.20 18.88
C ASP A 19 9.08 3.80 17.47
N VAL A 20 8.55 3.02 16.54
CA VAL A 20 8.34 3.42 15.15
C VAL A 20 7.09 4.29 14.97
N ARG A 21 5.97 3.94 15.60
CA ARG A 21 4.66 4.58 15.41
C ARG A 21 4.65 6.10 15.63
N PRO A 22 5.34 6.67 16.63
CA PRO A 22 5.40 8.13 16.81
C PRO A 22 6.01 8.88 15.63
N HIS A 23 6.85 8.22 14.82
CA HIS A 23 7.49 8.81 13.65
C HIS A 23 6.65 8.65 12.38
N VAL A 24 5.93 7.54 12.26
CA VAL A 24 5.19 7.14 11.04
C VAL A 24 3.77 7.69 11.04
N LEU A 25 2.98 7.44 12.11
CA LEU A 25 1.56 7.77 12.15
C LEU A 25 1.24 9.27 11.92
N PRO A 26 1.98 10.23 12.50
CA PRO A 26 1.70 11.65 12.25
C PRO A 26 1.89 12.06 10.78
N ARG A 27 2.81 11.41 10.04
CA ARG A 27 3.04 11.68 8.63
C ARG A 27 1.92 11.13 7.76
N ILE A 28 1.51 9.88 8.03
CA ILE A 28 0.37 9.23 7.37
C ILE A 28 -0.90 10.08 7.57
N GLU A 29 -1.20 10.48 8.81
CA GLU A 29 -2.40 11.26 9.11
C GLU A 29 -2.34 12.66 8.49
N ARG A 30 -1.18 13.32 8.49
CA ARG A 30 -1.00 14.61 7.80
C ARG A 30 -1.34 14.48 6.32
N HIS A 31 -0.81 13.45 5.64
CA HIS A 31 -1.08 13.22 4.23
C HIS A 31 -2.56 12.92 3.97
N ARG A 32 -3.17 12.07 4.79
CA ARG A 32 -4.61 11.77 4.74
C ARG A 32 -5.48 13.02 4.87
N GLN A 33 -5.02 14.03 5.61
CA GLN A 33 -5.77 15.26 5.88
C GLN A 33 -5.58 16.36 4.83
N PHE A 34 -4.63 16.23 3.92
CA PHE A 34 -4.47 17.22 2.86
C PHE A 34 -5.74 17.34 2.01
N PRO A 35 -6.19 18.60 1.73
CA PRO A 35 -7.42 18.84 0.97
C PRO A 35 -7.42 18.16 -0.40
N GLU A 36 -6.28 18.17 -1.09
CA GLU A 36 -6.09 17.55 -2.39
C GLU A 36 -6.24 16.03 -2.32
N THR A 37 -5.60 15.41 -1.34
CA THR A 37 -5.64 13.96 -1.10
C THR A 37 -7.07 13.49 -0.80
N ARG A 38 -7.76 14.22 0.08
CA ARG A 38 -9.17 13.92 0.42
C ARG A 38 -10.11 14.13 -0.76
N ARG A 39 -9.83 15.12 -1.61
CA ARG A 39 -10.60 15.37 -2.83
C ARG A 39 -10.38 14.23 -3.83
N ALA A 40 -9.14 13.83 -4.06
CA ALA A 40 -8.80 12.74 -4.96
C ALA A 40 -9.44 11.42 -4.51
N TRP A 41 -9.38 11.09 -3.22
CA TRP A 41 -10.03 9.92 -2.65
C TRP A 41 -11.55 9.92 -2.91
N ARG A 42 -12.23 11.03 -2.58
CA ARG A 42 -13.69 11.13 -2.80
C ARG A 42 -14.06 11.07 -4.27
N ALA A 43 -13.28 11.68 -5.14
CA ALA A 43 -13.52 11.63 -6.59
C ALA A 43 -13.39 10.19 -7.11
N TRP A 44 -12.35 9.47 -6.69
CA TRP A 44 -12.18 8.06 -7.04
C TRP A 44 -13.29 7.16 -6.49
N CYS A 45 -13.74 7.39 -5.25
CA CYS A 45 -14.88 6.66 -4.69
C CYS A 45 -16.19 6.90 -5.46
N ALA A 46 -16.39 8.13 -5.95
CA ALA A 46 -17.61 8.50 -6.67
C ALA A 46 -17.63 8.03 -8.14
N ASP A 47 -16.46 8.01 -8.80
CA ASP A 47 -16.29 7.57 -10.20
C ASP A 47 -14.99 6.75 -10.29
N PRO A 48 -15.02 5.45 -9.95
CA PRO A 48 -13.85 4.58 -10.02
C PRO A 48 -13.30 4.52 -11.44
N LEU A 49 -11.97 4.45 -11.54
CA LEU A 49 -11.31 4.42 -12.85
C LEU A 49 -11.66 3.12 -13.62
N PRO A 50 -11.87 3.23 -14.92
CA PRO A 50 -12.03 2.06 -15.80
C PRO A 50 -10.71 1.28 -15.90
N ASP A 51 -10.74 0.21 -16.68
CA ASP A 51 -9.57 -0.62 -16.94
C ASP A 51 -8.35 0.23 -17.38
N HIS A 52 -7.19 -0.08 -16.81
CA HIS A 52 -5.94 0.64 -17.09
C HIS A 52 -5.54 0.57 -18.57
N ARG A 53 -5.92 -0.48 -19.27
CA ARG A 53 -5.67 -0.66 -20.72
C ARG A 53 -6.32 0.43 -21.57
N ASP A 54 -7.36 1.06 -21.06
CA ASP A 54 -8.07 2.15 -21.72
C ASP A 54 -7.52 3.54 -21.38
N TRP A 55 -6.60 3.66 -20.42
CA TRP A 55 -6.18 4.96 -19.89
C TRP A 55 -5.53 5.86 -20.93
N ASP A 56 -4.77 5.32 -21.88
CA ASP A 56 -4.12 6.13 -22.91
C ASP A 56 -5.16 6.78 -23.86
N ALA A 57 -6.22 6.07 -24.21
CA ALA A 57 -7.33 6.62 -24.97
C ALA A 57 -8.14 7.61 -24.12
N LEU A 58 -8.41 7.29 -22.86
CA LEU A 58 -9.19 8.11 -21.95
C LEU A 58 -8.49 9.43 -21.59
N ARG A 59 -7.15 9.46 -21.52
CA ARG A 59 -6.38 10.69 -21.27
C ARG A 59 -6.64 11.79 -22.31
N GLN A 60 -7.15 11.44 -23.49
CA GLN A 60 -7.55 12.41 -24.52
C GLN A 60 -8.93 13.04 -24.24
N LEU A 61 -9.71 12.49 -23.31
CA LEU A 61 -11.04 12.99 -22.99
C LEU A 61 -11.00 14.03 -21.87
N PRO A 62 -11.83 15.08 -21.93
CA PRO A 62 -11.90 16.11 -20.89
C PRO A 62 -12.17 15.49 -19.51
N GLY A 63 -11.39 15.90 -18.51
CA GLY A 63 -11.52 15.46 -17.10
C GLY A 63 -10.98 14.05 -16.80
N LYS A 64 -10.85 13.15 -17.76
CA LYS A 64 -10.36 11.79 -17.50
C LYS A 64 -8.85 11.76 -17.24
N HIS A 65 -8.08 12.58 -17.95
CA HIS A 65 -6.65 12.75 -17.67
C HIS A 65 -6.41 13.19 -16.20
N GLU A 66 -7.19 14.17 -15.73
CA GLU A 66 -7.09 14.66 -14.36
C GLU A 66 -7.50 13.59 -13.35
N ALA A 67 -8.55 12.81 -13.62
CA ALA A 67 -8.99 11.73 -12.74
C ALA A 67 -7.92 10.64 -12.57
N ILE A 68 -7.32 10.18 -13.68
CA ILE A 68 -6.22 9.20 -13.66
C ILE A 68 -5.01 9.76 -12.91
N THR A 69 -4.61 10.99 -13.24
CA THR A 69 -3.45 11.64 -12.59
C THR A 69 -3.68 11.84 -11.10
N SER A 70 -4.89 12.23 -10.69
CA SER A 70 -5.26 12.43 -9.28
C SER A 70 -5.24 11.11 -8.51
N PHE A 71 -5.74 10.02 -9.10
CA PHE A 71 -5.69 8.69 -8.50
C PHE A 71 -4.24 8.20 -8.32
N LEU A 72 -3.44 8.25 -9.39
CA LEU A 72 -2.03 7.85 -9.32
C LEU A 72 -1.26 8.70 -8.30
N ARG A 73 -1.50 10.00 -8.26
CA ARG A 73 -0.89 10.88 -7.26
C ARG A 73 -1.33 10.54 -5.85
N LEU A 74 -2.62 10.23 -5.62
CA LEU A 74 -3.15 9.81 -4.33
C LEU A 74 -2.43 8.59 -3.78
N THR A 75 -2.20 7.59 -4.62
CA THR A 75 -1.65 6.29 -4.24
C THR A 75 -0.12 6.21 -4.37
N SER A 76 0.51 7.19 -5.01
CA SER A 76 1.96 7.31 -5.18
C SER A 76 2.59 8.43 -4.36
N MET A 77 1.81 9.32 -3.74
CA MET A 77 2.34 10.30 -2.79
C MET A 77 2.74 9.58 -1.50
N ILE A 78 4.01 9.51 -1.28
CA ILE A 78 4.66 8.68 -0.28
C ILE A 78 4.94 9.55 0.95
N PRO A 79 4.07 9.51 1.99
CA PRO A 79 4.24 10.35 3.18
C PRO A 79 5.48 9.99 4.00
N LEU A 80 6.09 8.83 3.72
CA LEU A 80 7.23 8.29 4.46
C LEU A 80 8.57 8.42 3.74
N ASP A 81 8.61 8.97 2.51
CA ASP A 81 9.86 9.20 1.76
C ASP A 81 10.91 10.00 2.57
N GLU A 82 10.47 10.97 3.36
CA GLU A 82 11.36 11.75 4.20
C GLU A 82 12.07 10.90 5.26
N LEU A 83 11.45 9.83 5.76
CA LEU A 83 12.07 8.89 6.72
C LEU A 83 13.10 8.01 6.02
N HIS A 84 12.91 7.72 4.74
CA HIS A 84 13.83 6.95 3.93
C HIS A 84 15.07 7.77 3.54
N CYS A 85 14.88 9.05 3.22
CA CYS A 85 15.95 9.93 2.73
C CYS A 85 16.70 10.64 3.85
N SER A 86 16.13 10.81 5.04
CA SER A 86 16.73 11.58 6.12
C SER A 86 17.48 10.68 7.11
N GLY A 87 18.78 10.52 6.92
CA GLY A 87 19.68 9.82 7.84
C GLY A 87 19.80 10.40 9.26
N ASP A 88 18.86 11.22 9.73
CA ASP A 88 19.09 12.09 10.90
C ASP A 88 18.10 11.93 12.06
N ARG A 89 17.20 10.94 12.11
CA ARG A 89 16.23 10.85 13.22
C ARG A 89 15.82 9.46 13.67
N GLY A 90 16.74 8.53 13.82
CA GLY A 90 16.54 7.36 14.67
C GLY A 90 15.64 6.24 14.11
N VAL A 91 14.97 6.43 12.98
CA VAL A 91 14.21 5.38 12.30
C VAL A 91 14.62 5.35 10.83
N HIS A 92 15.38 4.34 10.48
CA HIS A 92 15.72 4.05 9.08
C HIS A 92 14.83 2.94 8.57
N LEU A 93 14.14 3.16 7.45
CA LEU A 93 13.24 2.16 6.89
C LEU A 93 13.98 0.89 6.45
N TYR A 94 15.22 0.99 5.99
CA TYR A 94 16.04 -0.18 5.68
C TYR A 94 16.35 -1.02 6.91
N ASP A 95 16.72 -0.37 8.04
CA ASP A 95 16.97 -1.07 9.28
C ASP A 95 15.73 -1.82 9.77
N LEU A 96 14.54 -1.24 9.56
CA LEU A 96 13.26 -1.89 9.87
C LEU A 96 12.99 -3.09 8.95
N TRP A 97 13.31 -2.99 7.66
CA TRP A 97 13.13 -4.10 6.73
C TRP A 97 14.10 -5.25 7.04
N GLU A 98 15.37 -4.92 7.32
CA GLU A 98 16.38 -5.92 7.73
C GLU A 98 16.11 -6.49 9.13
N GLY A 99 15.50 -5.70 10.03
CA GLY A 99 15.12 -6.09 11.38
C GLY A 99 13.70 -6.65 11.50
N ALA A 100 13.05 -7.01 10.38
CA ALA A 100 11.76 -7.69 10.42
C ALA A 100 11.85 -9.04 11.11
N ASP A 101 10.79 -9.44 11.82
CA ASP A 101 10.75 -10.72 12.52
C ASP A 101 10.66 -11.89 11.52
N ASP A 102 11.57 -12.85 11.65
CA ASP A 102 11.68 -14.01 10.75
C ASP A 102 10.47 -14.96 10.83
N ALA A 103 9.60 -14.84 11.83
CA ALA A 103 8.39 -15.63 11.92
C ALA A 103 7.35 -15.28 10.84
N VAL A 104 7.47 -14.10 10.24
CA VAL A 104 6.63 -13.64 9.14
C VAL A 104 7.51 -13.22 7.97
N ARG A 105 7.44 -13.94 6.87
CA ARG A 105 8.16 -13.54 5.66
C ARG A 105 7.64 -12.18 5.18
N PRO A 106 8.49 -11.14 5.04
CA PRO A 106 8.04 -9.84 4.57
C PRO A 106 7.47 -9.93 3.15
N TYR A 107 6.46 -9.10 2.86
CA TYR A 107 6.10 -8.79 1.48
C TYR A 107 6.92 -7.59 1.03
N LEU A 108 7.63 -7.75 -0.09
CA LEU A 108 8.47 -6.71 -0.70
C LEU A 108 8.16 -6.63 -2.19
N GLY A 109 7.38 -5.63 -2.59
CA GLY A 109 7.08 -5.37 -4.00
C GLY A 109 7.93 -4.22 -4.53
N PHE A 110 8.85 -4.49 -5.47
CA PHE A 110 9.73 -3.52 -6.11
C PHE A 110 9.33 -3.34 -7.58
N TYR A 111 8.97 -2.12 -7.95
CA TYR A 111 8.48 -1.85 -9.31
C TYR A 111 9.18 -0.64 -9.93
N ARG A 112 9.56 -0.78 -11.19
CA ARG A 112 10.17 0.30 -11.96
C ARG A 112 9.10 1.10 -12.69
N LYS A 113 9.00 2.39 -12.36
CA LYS A 113 8.03 3.34 -12.92
C LYS A 113 6.57 3.10 -12.54
N ASP A 114 6.31 2.14 -11.65
CA ASP A 114 4.99 1.78 -11.18
C ASP A 114 4.93 1.75 -9.65
N TYR A 115 3.72 1.66 -9.11
CA TYR A 115 3.46 1.60 -7.68
C TYR A 115 2.54 0.43 -7.36
N ALA A 116 3.02 -0.48 -6.50
CA ALA A 116 2.27 -1.64 -6.04
C ALA A 116 0.89 -1.26 -5.47
N VAL A 117 0.87 -0.23 -4.62
CA VAL A 117 -0.37 0.25 -3.99
C VAL A 117 -1.36 0.81 -5.00
N SER A 118 -0.89 1.53 -6.04
CA SER A 118 -1.76 2.04 -7.10
C SER A 118 -2.45 0.90 -7.86
N ALA A 119 -1.68 -0.12 -8.24
CA ALA A 119 -2.20 -1.26 -8.95
C ALA A 119 -3.17 -2.08 -8.08
N LEU A 120 -2.81 -2.34 -6.82
CA LEU A 120 -3.69 -3.02 -5.86
C LEU A 120 -5.03 -2.27 -5.71
N PHE A 121 -4.99 -0.96 -5.42
CA PHE A 121 -6.21 -0.18 -5.19
C PHE A 121 -7.10 -0.14 -6.43
N HIS A 122 -6.50 0.02 -7.61
CA HIS A 122 -7.25 -0.05 -8.86
C HIS A 122 -7.91 -1.43 -9.07
N ALA A 123 -7.19 -2.51 -8.74
CA ALA A 123 -7.68 -3.86 -8.91
C ALA A 123 -8.87 -4.18 -7.98
N ILE A 124 -8.75 -3.80 -6.69
CA ILE A 124 -9.78 -4.11 -5.68
C ILE A 124 -10.92 -3.10 -5.64
N GLY A 125 -10.70 -1.90 -6.18
CA GLY A 125 -11.68 -0.81 -6.18
C GLY A 125 -11.82 -0.09 -4.84
N PRO A 126 -12.54 1.06 -4.81
CA PRO A 126 -12.58 1.93 -3.64
C PRO A 126 -13.30 1.32 -2.43
N GLU A 127 -14.32 0.49 -2.64
CA GLU A 127 -15.07 -0.15 -1.54
C GLU A 127 -14.17 -1.08 -0.73
N ARG A 128 -13.43 -1.97 -1.39
CA ARG A 128 -12.49 -2.88 -0.73
C ARG A 128 -11.27 -2.12 -0.19
N ALA A 129 -10.74 -1.14 -0.93
CA ALA A 129 -9.61 -0.34 -0.47
C ALA A 129 -9.93 0.45 0.82
N ALA A 130 -11.18 0.87 1.02
CA ALA A 130 -11.62 1.56 2.23
C ALA A 130 -11.64 0.68 3.49
N LEU A 131 -11.61 -0.64 3.35
CA LEU A 131 -11.54 -1.60 4.45
C LEU A 131 -10.09 -1.77 4.98
N LEU A 132 -9.10 -1.42 4.17
CA LEU A 132 -7.70 -1.57 4.56
C LEU A 132 -7.32 -0.52 5.61
N PRO A 133 -6.63 -0.90 6.70
CA PRO A 133 -6.18 0.04 7.72
C PRO A 133 -5.06 0.94 7.21
N GLY A 134 -4.89 2.08 7.88
CA GLY A 134 -3.88 3.07 7.48
C GLY A 134 -4.35 4.00 6.38
N TRP A 135 -3.45 4.34 5.46
CA TRP A 135 -3.73 5.23 4.35
C TRP A 135 -2.88 4.92 3.13
N CYS A 136 -3.51 4.53 2.02
CA CYS A 136 -2.84 4.24 0.74
C CYS A 136 -1.61 3.34 0.88
N GLY A 137 -1.75 2.22 1.60
CA GLY A 137 -0.68 1.25 1.79
C GLY A 137 0.28 1.53 2.94
N ASP A 138 0.24 2.75 3.52
CA ASP A 138 1.05 3.10 4.68
C ASP A 138 0.28 2.88 5.98
N PHE A 139 0.85 2.13 6.90
CA PHE A 139 0.28 1.85 8.22
C PHE A 139 1.37 1.41 9.20
N ALA A 140 1.06 1.54 10.50
CA ALA A 140 1.87 0.99 11.59
C ALA A 140 0.92 0.48 12.68
N LEU A 141 0.78 -0.83 12.78
CA LEU A 141 -0.22 -1.51 13.60
C LEU A 141 0.45 -2.33 14.70
N THR A 142 -0.06 -2.26 15.92
CA THR A 142 0.30 -3.20 17.00
C THR A 142 -0.28 -4.58 16.70
N ALA A 143 0.21 -5.60 17.40
CA ALA A 143 -0.32 -6.97 17.31
C ALA A 143 -1.84 -7.04 17.58
N GLU A 144 -2.35 -6.23 18.51
CA GLU A 144 -3.78 -6.14 18.78
C GLU A 144 -4.55 -5.51 17.62
N GLU A 145 -4.01 -4.44 17.01
CA GLU A 145 -4.62 -3.77 15.86
C GLU A 145 -4.61 -4.66 14.63
N VAL A 146 -3.55 -5.46 14.42
CA VAL A 146 -3.47 -6.48 13.34
C VAL A 146 -4.61 -7.49 13.50
N ARG A 147 -4.76 -8.12 14.68
CA ARG A 147 -5.84 -9.07 14.93
C ARG A 147 -7.22 -8.45 14.75
N ARG A 148 -7.41 -7.21 15.21
CA ARG A 148 -8.68 -6.50 15.10
C ARG A 148 -9.04 -6.16 13.65
N SER A 149 -8.05 -5.82 12.84
CA SER A 149 -8.26 -5.43 11.42
C SER A 149 -8.34 -6.63 10.47
N LEU A 150 -7.85 -7.80 10.86
CA LEU A 150 -7.78 -8.98 9.99
C LEU A 150 -9.11 -9.33 9.29
N PRO A 151 -10.27 -9.34 9.95
CA PRO A 151 -11.53 -9.64 9.24
C PRO A 151 -11.83 -8.66 8.10
N ALA A 152 -11.58 -7.37 8.29
CA ALA A 152 -11.78 -6.36 7.26
C ALA A 152 -10.75 -6.50 6.11
N VAL A 153 -9.51 -6.85 6.44
CA VAL A 153 -8.47 -7.12 5.44
C VAL A 153 -8.78 -8.39 4.64
N GLU A 154 -9.32 -9.43 5.29
CA GLU A 154 -9.80 -10.63 4.60
C GLU A 154 -10.99 -10.34 3.68
N GLU A 155 -11.89 -9.45 4.08
CA GLU A 155 -12.97 -8.98 3.20
C GLU A 155 -12.42 -8.18 2.00
N ALA A 156 -11.40 -7.34 2.23
CA ALA A 156 -10.78 -6.54 1.20
C ALA A 156 -9.97 -7.36 0.18
N LEU A 157 -9.18 -8.33 0.64
CA LEU A 157 -8.19 -9.06 -0.15
C LEU A 157 -8.50 -10.56 -0.32
N GLY A 158 -9.55 -11.07 0.32
CA GLY A 158 -10.03 -12.43 0.12
C GLY A 158 -10.97 -12.51 -1.08
N PHE A 159 -10.51 -13.08 -2.17
CA PHE A 159 -11.26 -13.17 -3.42
C PHE A 159 -11.90 -14.53 -3.61
N THR A 160 -13.13 -14.56 -4.11
CA THR A 160 -13.65 -15.73 -4.81
C THR A 160 -12.85 -15.97 -6.11
N PRO A 161 -12.86 -17.17 -6.69
CA PRO A 161 -12.13 -17.41 -7.94
C PRO A 161 -12.48 -16.44 -9.08
N VAL A 162 -13.74 -16.04 -9.17
CA VAL A 162 -14.21 -15.09 -10.21
C VAL A 162 -13.68 -13.67 -9.94
N GLU A 163 -13.75 -13.21 -8.69
CA GLU A 163 -13.22 -11.90 -8.29
C GLU A 163 -11.70 -11.84 -8.44
N ARG A 164 -11.01 -12.96 -8.16
CA ARG A 164 -9.56 -13.06 -8.31
C ARG A 164 -9.14 -12.83 -9.76
N VAL A 165 -9.77 -13.51 -10.71
CA VAL A 165 -9.50 -13.32 -12.15
C VAL A 165 -9.74 -11.87 -12.55
N ALA A 166 -10.87 -11.29 -12.12
CA ALA A 166 -11.20 -9.90 -12.44
C ALA A 166 -10.20 -8.89 -11.81
N ALA A 167 -9.66 -9.17 -10.62
CA ALA A 167 -8.65 -8.34 -9.99
C ALA A 167 -7.29 -8.47 -10.70
N GLU A 168 -6.88 -9.70 -11.07
CA GLU A 168 -5.65 -9.96 -11.83
C GLU A 168 -5.64 -9.24 -13.18
N GLU A 169 -6.76 -9.26 -13.92
CA GLU A 169 -6.89 -8.55 -15.20
C GLU A 169 -6.71 -7.04 -15.06
N ARG A 170 -6.90 -6.47 -13.88
CA ARG A 170 -6.76 -5.04 -13.58
C ARG A 170 -5.39 -4.64 -13.03
N ILE A 171 -4.52 -5.60 -12.73
CA ILE A 171 -3.12 -5.36 -12.35
C ILE A 171 -2.31 -5.10 -13.62
N TRP A 172 -1.46 -4.06 -13.57
CA TRP A 172 -0.54 -3.71 -14.66
C TRP A 172 0.94 -3.84 -14.27
N LEU A 173 1.20 -4.45 -13.12
CA LEU A 173 2.58 -4.65 -12.63
C LEU A 173 3.22 -5.80 -13.40
N ASP A 174 4.48 -5.60 -13.76
CA ASP A 174 5.32 -6.66 -14.31
C ASP A 174 6.02 -7.37 -13.15
N ASP A 175 5.38 -8.41 -12.61
CA ASP A 175 5.98 -9.25 -11.57
C ASP A 175 7.07 -10.14 -12.18
N LEU A 176 8.20 -10.29 -11.48
CA LEU A 176 9.18 -11.31 -11.84
C LEU A 176 8.63 -12.69 -11.46
N PRO A 177 9.09 -13.78 -12.11
CA PRO A 177 8.55 -15.13 -11.89
C PRO A 177 8.60 -15.61 -10.43
N ASP A 178 9.54 -15.10 -9.65
CA ASP A 178 9.75 -15.48 -8.24
C ASP A 178 9.15 -14.45 -7.25
N ASP A 179 8.56 -13.36 -7.74
CA ASP A 179 7.94 -12.35 -6.89
C ASP A 179 6.58 -12.82 -6.38
N GLU A 180 6.28 -12.50 -5.14
CA GLU A 180 4.96 -12.73 -4.57
C GLU A 180 3.97 -11.69 -5.09
N PRO A 181 2.82 -12.09 -5.68
CA PRO A 181 1.87 -11.13 -6.22
C PRO A 181 1.31 -10.17 -5.17
N VAL A 182 1.09 -8.93 -5.57
CA VAL A 182 0.53 -7.87 -4.70
C VAL A 182 -0.87 -8.21 -4.15
N LEU A 183 -1.60 -9.08 -4.82
CA LEU A 183 -2.92 -9.56 -4.38
C LEU A 183 -2.84 -10.63 -3.27
N ASP A 184 -1.66 -11.21 -3.02
CA ASP A 184 -1.48 -12.33 -2.05
C ASP A 184 -0.61 -11.92 -0.86
N GLY A 185 0.53 -11.29 -1.12
CA GLY A 185 1.55 -11.01 -0.13
C GLY A 185 1.04 -10.24 1.09
N PRO A 186 0.33 -9.11 0.93
CA PRO A 186 -0.17 -8.35 2.06
C PRO A 186 -1.13 -9.15 2.95
N LEU A 187 -2.09 -9.87 2.37
CA LEU A 187 -3.04 -10.69 3.16
C LEU A 187 -2.33 -11.80 3.92
N ARG A 188 -1.35 -12.46 3.28
CA ARG A 188 -0.52 -13.46 3.96
C ARG A 188 0.20 -12.86 5.16
N CYS A 189 0.86 -11.69 5.01
CA CYS A 189 1.53 -11.02 6.13
C CYS A 189 0.57 -10.73 7.29
N TRP A 190 -0.67 -10.28 7.00
CA TRP A 190 -1.66 -10.04 8.07
C TRP A 190 -2.03 -11.30 8.83
N ARG A 191 -2.27 -12.41 8.13
CA ARG A 191 -2.61 -13.69 8.75
C ARG A 191 -1.48 -14.21 9.63
N GLU A 192 -0.27 -14.26 9.08
CA GLU A 192 0.91 -14.73 9.78
C GLU A 192 1.22 -13.86 11.02
N ALA A 193 1.12 -12.53 10.89
CA ALA A 193 1.33 -11.61 12.02
C ALA A 193 0.24 -11.73 13.09
N ALA A 194 -1.03 -11.93 12.70
CA ALA A 194 -2.10 -12.18 13.65
C ALA A 194 -1.89 -13.48 14.46
N ASP A 195 -1.43 -14.53 13.77
CA ASP A 195 -1.17 -15.85 14.36
C ASP A 195 0.07 -15.83 15.28
N THR A 196 1.11 -15.10 14.91
CA THR A 196 2.36 -14.99 15.68
C THR A 196 2.32 -13.90 16.74
N GLY A 197 1.30 -13.05 16.76
CA GLY A 197 1.17 -11.98 17.73
C GLY A 197 2.14 -10.82 17.51
N LEU A 198 2.45 -10.53 16.24
CA LEU A 198 3.31 -9.42 15.81
C LEU A 198 2.50 -8.23 15.31
N GLY A 199 3.06 -7.03 15.43
CA GLY A 199 2.60 -5.83 14.76
C GLY A 199 3.00 -5.84 13.28
N LEU A 200 2.39 -4.98 12.46
CA LEU A 200 2.71 -4.81 11.05
C LEU A 200 3.03 -3.36 10.71
N LEU A 201 4.07 -3.19 9.92
CA LEU A 201 4.46 -1.93 9.30
C LEU A 201 4.31 -2.04 7.78
N GLY A 202 3.50 -1.17 7.19
CA GLY A 202 3.37 -1.01 5.74
C GLY A 202 3.98 0.31 5.31
N VAL A 203 4.88 0.29 4.35
CA VAL A 203 5.61 1.48 3.89
C VAL A 203 5.75 1.45 2.38
N ASN A 204 5.30 2.53 1.74
CA ASN A 204 5.46 2.76 0.31
C ASN A 204 6.46 3.91 0.10
N VAL A 205 7.58 3.67 -0.59
CA VAL A 205 8.68 4.64 -0.78
C VAL A 205 9.28 4.62 -2.18
N HIS A 206 9.92 5.74 -2.55
CA HIS A 206 10.81 5.79 -3.71
C HIS A 206 12.21 5.30 -3.35
N LEU A 207 12.79 4.52 -4.24
CA LEU A 207 14.20 4.13 -4.20
C LEU A 207 14.94 4.96 -5.27
N TYR A 208 15.92 5.75 -4.84
CA TYR A 208 16.73 6.62 -5.69
C TYR A 208 18.09 6.00 -5.98
#